data_193b1dcb098bcf985baf8a497ffd759b
#
_entry.id   193b1dcb098bcf985baf8a497ffd759b
#
_cell.length_a   1.000
_cell.length_b   1.000
_cell.length_c   1.000
_cell.angle_alpha   90.00
_cell.angle_beta   90.00
_cell.angle_gamma   90.00
#
_symmetry.space_group_name_H-M   'P 1'
#
loop_
_entity.id
_entity.type
_entity.pdbx_description
1 polymer ?
#
loop_
_entity_poly.entity_id
_entity_poly.type
_entity_poly.pdbx_seq_one_letter_code
_entity_poly.pdbx_strand_id
1 'polypeptide(L)'
;MTARDRVLDPTLLDPTRLHIVSLLAGTQWAEFGFVRTELGLSDSALSKQLTNLQRLGYVELEKGYVGKRPRTWANLSGAGRAALAAHVAALQDIAATAAAAGAQHQPDRQPLGPPEPFEAPSGAPITEED
;
A
#
# COMPACT_ATOMS: atom_id res chain seq x y z
N MET A 1 -0.49 5.53 23.97
CA MET A 1 -1.03 4.47 23.09
C MET A 1 0.10 3.56 22.66
N THR A 2 -0.05 2.29 22.87
CA THR A 2 0.96 1.32 22.45
C THR A 2 0.71 0.89 21.03
N ALA A 3 1.68 0.20 20.44
CA ALA A 3 1.51 -0.31 19.08
C ALA A 3 0.30 -1.23 18.96
N ARG A 4 -0.04 -1.95 20.02
CA ARG A 4 -1.20 -2.84 20.01
C ARG A 4 -2.52 -2.09 19.92
N ASP A 5 -2.53 -0.83 20.36
CA ASP A 5 -3.75 -0.04 20.33
C ASP A 5 -3.96 0.60 18.98
N ARG A 6 -2.98 0.52 18.10
CA ARG A 6 -3.11 1.05 16.76
C ARG A 6 -3.61 -0.03 15.82
N VAL A 7 -4.62 0.32 15.08
CA VAL A 7 -5.29 -0.64 14.22
C VAL A 7 -5.13 -0.20 12.77
N LEU A 8 -4.75 -1.13 11.93
CA LEU A 8 -4.72 -0.88 10.50
C LEU A 8 -6.13 -0.70 9.96
N ASP A 9 -6.28 0.17 9.01
CA ASP A 9 -7.57 0.44 8.39
C ASP A 9 -7.79 -0.59 7.27
N PRO A 10 -8.79 -1.47 7.40
CA PRO A 10 -9.02 -2.49 6.38
C PRO A 10 -9.24 -1.91 4.99
N THR A 11 -9.85 -0.73 4.90
CA THR A 11 -10.07 -0.07 3.63
C THR A 11 -8.75 0.24 2.95
N LEU A 12 -7.76 0.68 3.73
CA LEU A 12 -6.47 1.12 3.21
C LEU A 12 -5.46 0.00 3.09
N LEU A 13 -5.85 -1.23 3.43
CA LEU A 13 -5.01 -2.40 3.15
C LEU A 13 -5.03 -2.76 1.67
N ASP A 14 -6.03 -2.31 0.94
CA ASP A 14 -6.06 -2.51 -0.50
C ASP A 14 -5.10 -1.54 -1.18
N PRO A 15 -4.15 -2.02 -1.97
CA PRO A 15 -3.16 -1.13 -2.59
C PRO A 15 -3.76 -0.04 -3.45
N THR A 16 -4.81 -0.34 -4.20
CA THR A 16 -5.42 0.65 -5.07
C THR A 16 -6.04 1.78 -4.28
N ARG A 17 -6.79 1.44 -3.23
CA ARG A 17 -7.41 2.47 -2.39
C ARG A 17 -6.36 3.27 -1.64
N LEU A 18 -5.30 2.60 -1.16
CA LEU A 18 -4.21 3.31 -0.50
C LEU A 18 -3.55 4.30 -1.44
N HIS A 19 -3.31 3.90 -2.69
CA HIS A 19 -2.73 4.80 -3.68
C HIS A 19 -3.63 5.99 -3.96
N ILE A 20 -4.93 5.76 -4.11
CA ILE A 20 -5.87 6.86 -4.37
C ILE A 20 -5.84 7.85 -3.21
N VAL A 21 -5.99 7.35 -1.99
CA VAL A 21 -6.06 8.21 -0.81
C VAL A 21 -4.74 8.97 -0.64
N SER A 22 -3.62 8.30 -0.86
CA SER A 22 -2.30 8.93 -0.74
C SER A 22 -2.09 10.02 -1.79
N LEU A 23 -2.51 9.78 -3.02
CA LEU A 23 -2.41 10.78 -4.07
C LEU A 23 -3.26 12.00 -3.73
N LEU A 24 -4.49 11.76 -3.28
CA LEU A 24 -5.39 12.84 -2.93
C LEU A 24 -4.92 13.63 -1.71
N ALA A 25 -4.15 12.99 -0.83
CA ALA A 25 -3.62 13.69 0.34
C ALA A 25 -2.65 14.80 -0.06
N GLY A 26 -2.03 14.68 -1.22
CA GLY A 26 -1.07 15.66 -1.69
C GLY A 26 -1.68 16.80 -2.49
N THR A 27 -2.97 16.82 -2.66
CA THR A 27 -3.62 17.82 -3.51
C THR A 27 -4.98 18.19 -2.96
N GLN A 28 -5.64 19.13 -3.62
CA GLN A 28 -7.02 19.51 -3.32
C GLN A 28 -7.78 19.45 -4.63
N TRP A 29 -8.93 18.79 -4.56
CA TRP A 29 -9.86 18.73 -5.69
C TRP A 29 -9.19 18.31 -6.99
N ALA A 30 -8.62 17.11 -6.97
CA ALA A 30 -7.96 16.56 -8.14
C ALA A 30 -9.00 16.13 -9.18
N GLU A 31 -8.73 16.43 -10.44
CA GLU A 31 -9.60 16.01 -11.52
C GLU A 31 -9.55 14.51 -11.72
N PHE A 32 -10.68 13.90 -12.02
CA PHE A 32 -10.80 12.45 -12.21
C PHE A 32 -9.77 11.92 -13.21
N GLY A 33 -9.65 12.63 -14.35
CA GLY A 33 -8.71 12.19 -15.39
C GLY A 33 -7.26 12.20 -14.92
N PHE A 34 -6.90 13.16 -14.09
CA PHE A 34 -5.56 13.20 -13.53
C PHE A 34 -5.31 11.98 -12.64
N VAL A 35 -6.24 11.70 -11.74
CA VAL A 35 -6.09 10.56 -10.82
C VAL A 35 -6.02 9.25 -11.61
N ARG A 36 -6.92 9.11 -12.59
CA ARG A 36 -6.96 7.91 -13.42
C ARG A 36 -5.63 7.67 -14.13
N THR A 37 -5.11 8.71 -14.77
CA THR A 37 -3.88 8.60 -15.54
C THR A 37 -2.69 8.34 -14.62
N GLU A 38 -2.63 9.05 -13.51
CA GLU A 38 -1.52 8.92 -12.58
C GLU A 38 -1.43 7.50 -12.02
N LEU A 39 -2.56 6.88 -11.76
CA LEU A 39 -2.59 5.56 -11.15
C LEU A 39 -2.76 4.43 -12.16
N GLY A 40 -2.90 4.77 -13.44
CA GLY A 40 -3.02 3.76 -14.48
C GLY A 40 -4.30 2.94 -14.40
N LEU A 41 -5.40 3.55 -13.96
CA LEU A 41 -6.65 2.84 -13.79
C LEU A 41 -7.58 3.09 -14.96
N SER A 42 -8.55 2.19 -15.13
CA SER A 42 -9.63 2.42 -16.08
C SER A 42 -10.65 3.37 -15.45
N ASP A 43 -11.50 3.97 -16.29
CA ASP A 43 -12.57 4.82 -15.81
C ASP A 43 -13.45 4.10 -14.82
N SER A 44 -13.86 2.88 -15.17
CA SER A 44 -14.78 2.13 -14.32
C SER A 44 -14.12 1.71 -13.02
N ALA A 45 -12.85 1.34 -13.05
CA ALA A 45 -12.15 0.93 -11.83
C ALA A 45 -12.03 2.12 -10.87
N LEU A 46 -11.62 3.28 -11.38
CA LEU A 46 -11.49 4.44 -10.52
C LEU A 46 -12.84 4.90 -10.01
N SER A 47 -13.85 4.93 -10.88
CA SER A 47 -15.18 5.33 -10.48
C SER A 47 -15.72 4.47 -9.34
N LYS A 48 -15.52 3.16 -9.45
CA LYS A 48 -15.97 2.23 -8.41
C LYS A 48 -15.27 2.49 -7.09
N GLN A 49 -13.96 2.69 -7.13
CA GLN A 49 -13.22 2.94 -5.91
C GLN A 49 -13.55 4.28 -5.27
N LEU A 50 -13.73 5.32 -6.08
CA LEU A 50 -14.11 6.62 -5.54
C LEU A 50 -15.50 6.58 -4.91
N THR A 51 -16.43 5.84 -5.53
CA THR A 51 -17.76 5.69 -4.96
C THR A 51 -17.69 4.99 -3.61
N ASN A 52 -16.88 3.94 -3.51
CA ASN A 52 -16.72 3.25 -2.24
C ASN A 52 -16.11 4.15 -1.18
N LEU A 53 -15.08 4.90 -1.55
CA LEU A 53 -14.42 5.80 -0.60
C LEU A 53 -15.33 6.95 -0.18
N GLN A 54 -16.16 7.42 -1.10
CA GLN A 54 -17.14 8.45 -0.77
C GLN A 54 -18.17 7.92 0.22
N ARG A 55 -18.62 6.70 0.01
CA ARG A 55 -19.60 6.07 0.90
C ARG A 55 -19.05 5.94 2.32
N LEU A 56 -17.75 5.69 2.44
CA LEU A 56 -17.09 5.59 3.73
C LEU A 56 -16.77 6.95 4.36
N GLY A 57 -16.99 8.02 3.60
CA GLY A 57 -16.70 9.35 4.11
C GLY A 57 -15.26 9.79 3.97
N TYR A 58 -14.45 9.04 3.24
CA TYR A 58 -13.03 9.36 3.09
C TYR A 58 -12.76 10.32 1.94
N VAL A 59 -13.64 10.35 0.96
CA VAL A 59 -13.46 11.15 -0.25
C VAL A 59 -14.72 11.94 -0.51
N GLU A 60 -14.53 13.17 -0.98
CA GLU A 60 -15.60 14.04 -1.43
C GLU A 60 -15.51 14.12 -2.95
N LEU A 61 -16.65 14.08 -3.60
CA LEU A 61 -16.72 14.17 -5.05
C LEU A 61 -17.55 15.38 -5.44
N GLU A 62 -17.11 16.08 -6.47
CA GLU A 62 -17.81 17.27 -6.95
C GLU A 62 -17.85 17.24 -8.46
N LYS A 63 -18.99 17.53 -9.03
CA LYS A 63 -19.16 17.58 -10.47
C LYS A 63 -19.33 19.01 -10.92
N GLY A 64 -18.80 19.31 -12.09
CA GLY A 64 -18.91 20.63 -12.65
C GLY A 64 -18.45 20.61 -14.10
N TYR A 65 -18.00 21.76 -14.57
CA TYR A 65 -17.65 21.92 -15.96
C TYR A 65 -16.34 22.68 -16.09
N VAL A 66 -15.58 22.31 -17.12
CA VAL A 66 -14.49 23.14 -17.63
C VAL A 66 -14.93 23.54 -19.03
N GLY A 67 -15.32 24.80 -19.18
CA GLY A 67 -16.01 25.23 -20.40
C GLY A 67 -17.34 24.50 -20.53
N LYS A 68 -17.51 23.73 -21.59
CA LYS A 68 -18.72 22.96 -21.80
C LYS A 68 -18.53 21.48 -21.49
N ARG A 69 -17.37 21.10 -20.99
CA ARG A 69 -17.06 19.70 -20.71
C ARG A 69 -17.34 19.36 -19.27
N PRO A 70 -18.14 18.31 -19.02
CA PRO A 70 -18.36 17.87 -17.64
C PRO A 70 -17.08 17.27 -17.08
N ARG A 71 -16.85 17.54 -15.80
CA ARG A 71 -15.69 17.04 -15.08
C ARG A 71 -16.11 16.62 -13.68
N THR A 72 -15.36 15.70 -13.12
CA THR A 72 -15.51 15.29 -11.74
C THR A 72 -14.20 15.52 -11.04
N TRP A 73 -14.29 16.09 -9.84
CA TRP A 73 -13.13 16.30 -8.98
C TRP A 73 -13.27 15.50 -7.72
N ALA A 74 -12.16 15.05 -7.17
CA ALA A 74 -12.11 14.30 -5.93
C ALA A 74 -11.21 15.01 -4.94
N ASN A 75 -11.62 14.99 -3.69
CA ASN A 75 -10.84 15.57 -2.60
C ASN A 75 -10.87 14.64 -1.40
N LEU A 76 -9.75 14.52 -0.73
CA LEU A 76 -9.70 13.72 0.48
C LEU A 76 -10.35 14.51 1.61
N SER A 77 -11.34 13.90 2.26
CA SER A 77 -12.04 14.57 3.35
C SER A 77 -11.15 14.64 4.59
N GLY A 78 -11.58 15.40 5.58
CA GLY A 78 -10.89 15.43 6.86
C GLY A 78 -10.81 14.05 7.48
N ALA A 79 -11.90 13.28 7.39
CA ALA A 79 -11.91 11.92 7.91
C ALA A 79 -10.93 11.03 7.13
N GLY A 80 -10.86 11.20 5.82
CA GLY A 80 -9.91 10.44 5.00
C GLY A 80 -8.47 10.77 5.34
N ARG A 81 -8.19 12.05 5.56
CA ARG A 81 -6.84 12.46 5.94
C ARG A 81 -6.44 11.89 7.30
N ALA A 82 -7.36 11.90 8.26
CA ALA A 82 -7.11 11.31 9.56
C ALA A 82 -6.93 9.80 9.47
N ALA A 83 -7.74 9.14 8.66
CA ALA A 83 -7.64 7.70 8.49
C ALA A 83 -6.30 7.31 7.86
N LEU A 84 -5.85 8.06 6.86
CA LEU A 84 -4.56 7.78 6.23
C LEU A 84 -3.41 7.96 7.23
N ALA A 85 -3.44 9.06 7.97
CA ALA A 85 -2.38 9.32 8.96
C ALA A 85 -2.32 8.22 10.01
N ALA A 86 -3.48 7.80 10.51
CA ALA A 86 -3.53 6.74 11.52
C ALA A 86 -3.05 5.40 10.95
N HIS A 87 -3.42 5.10 9.71
CA HIS A 87 -3.02 3.86 9.07
C HIS A 87 -1.50 3.80 8.86
N VAL A 88 -0.92 4.90 8.39
CA VAL A 88 0.52 4.98 8.18
C VAL A 88 1.26 4.84 9.51
N ALA A 89 0.76 5.51 10.55
CA ALA A 89 1.36 5.41 11.88
C ALA A 89 1.30 3.98 12.40
N ALA A 90 0.17 3.29 12.18
CA ALA A 90 0.03 1.90 12.61
C ALA A 90 1.02 0.99 11.87
N LEU A 91 1.20 1.20 10.58
CA LEU A 91 2.18 0.43 9.82
C LEU A 91 3.59 0.65 10.36
N GLN A 92 3.95 1.89 10.62
CA GLN A 92 5.27 2.23 11.15
C GLN A 92 5.50 1.62 12.52
N ASP A 93 4.49 1.67 13.39
CA ASP A 93 4.59 1.09 14.73
C ASP A 93 4.76 -0.42 14.68
N ILE A 94 3.98 -1.08 13.84
CA ILE A 94 4.10 -2.53 13.69
C ILE A 94 5.49 -2.89 13.21
N ALA A 95 5.97 -2.21 12.18
CA ALA A 95 7.28 -2.50 11.62
C ALA A 95 8.39 -2.27 12.64
N ALA A 96 8.34 -1.14 13.36
CA ALA A 96 9.38 -0.79 14.31
C ALA A 96 9.36 -1.73 15.53
N THR A 97 8.17 -2.03 16.04
CA THR A 97 8.04 -2.89 17.22
C THR A 97 8.49 -4.30 16.92
N ALA A 98 8.07 -4.83 15.76
CA ALA A 98 8.46 -6.18 15.40
C ALA A 98 9.96 -6.26 15.12
N ALA A 99 10.53 -5.25 14.47
CA ALA A 99 11.94 -5.22 14.20
C ALA A 99 12.76 -5.17 15.48
N ALA A 100 12.31 -4.37 16.47
CA ALA A 100 13.00 -4.28 17.74
C ALA A 100 12.96 -5.61 18.48
N ALA A 101 11.81 -6.28 18.47
CA ALA A 101 11.69 -7.59 19.11
C ALA A 101 12.59 -8.61 18.42
N GLY A 102 12.62 -8.59 17.09
CA GLY A 102 13.48 -9.48 16.34
C GLY A 102 14.95 -9.25 16.60
N ALA A 103 15.34 -7.97 16.73
CA ALA A 103 16.74 -7.64 16.98
C ALA A 103 17.22 -8.12 18.35
N GLN A 104 16.30 -8.29 19.30
CA GLN A 104 16.65 -8.76 20.64
C GLN A 104 16.57 -10.26 20.78
N HIS A 105 16.11 -10.93 19.75
CA HIS A 105 15.99 -12.39 19.79
C HIS A 105 17.36 -13.03 19.61
N GLN A 106 17.71 -13.93 20.53
CA GLN A 106 18.98 -14.66 20.46
C GLN A 106 18.62 -16.11 20.15
N PRO A 107 18.66 -16.47 18.90
CA PRO A 107 18.24 -17.83 18.56
C PRO A 107 19.19 -18.86 19.15
N ASP A 108 18.63 -19.80 19.85
CA ASP A 108 19.37 -20.87 20.43
C ASP A 108 19.42 -22.03 19.44
N ARG A 109 20.08 -21.78 18.33
CA ARG A 109 20.17 -22.78 17.29
C ARG A 109 21.61 -22.89 16.85
N GLN A 110 21.95 -24.07 16.47
CA GLN A 110 23.26 -24.33 15.91
C GLN A 110 23.06 -24.63 14.44
N PRO A 111 23.45 -23.71 13.58
CA PRO A 111 23.25 -23.95 12.16
C PRO A 111 24.09 -25.10 11.68
N LEU A 112 23.61 -25.76 10.67
CA LEU A 112 24.33 -26.86 10.05
C LEU A 112 25.57 -26.41 9.30
N GLY A 113 25.77 -25.09 9.29
CA GLY A 113 26.83 -24.54 8.49
C GLY A 113 26.25 -23.97 7.21
N PRO A 114 27.06 -23.22 6.46
CA PRO A 114 26.55 -22.67 5.21
C PRO A 114 26.13 -23.80 4.30
N PRO A 115 25.06 -23.55 3.51
CA PRO A 115 24.67 -24.57 2.55
C PRO A 115 25.81 -24.84 1.61
N GLU A 116 26.02 -26.10 1.34
CA GLU A 116 27.06 -26.46 0.42
C GLU A 116 26.65 -26.04 -0.98
N PRO A 117 27.62 -25.62 -1.78
CA PRO A 117 27.26 -25.35 -3.15
C PRO A 117 26.71 -26.62 -3.76
N PHE A 118 25.67 -26.45 -4.57
CA PHE A 118 25.08 -27.59 -5.23
C PHE A 118 26.11 -28.21 -6.13
N GLU A 119 26.29 -29.47 -5.96
CA GLU A 119 27.14 -30.22 -6.88
C GLU A 119 26.23 -31.10 -7.68
N ALA A 120 26.37 -31.02 -8.97
CA ALA A 120 25.65 -31.94 -9.81
C ALA A 120 26.07 -33.37 -9.37
N PRO A 121 25.11 -34.26 -9.39
CA PRO A 121 25.46 -35.61 -8.97
C PRO A 121 26.70 -36.07 -9.71
N SER A 122 27.56 -36.59 -8.92
CA SER A 122 28.81 -36.94 -9.44
C SER A 122 28.69 -37.95 -10.50
N GLY A 123 29.28 -37.74 -11.31
CA GLY A 123 29.19 -38.28 -12.40
C GLY A 123 28.71 -37.19 -13.02
N ALA A 124 28.72 -36.64 -12.64
CA ALA A 124 28.25 -35.71 -13.29
C ALA A 124 29.17 -34.86 -13.76
N PRO A 125 29.70 -35.58 -13.97
CA PRO A 125 30.33 -35.03 -14.38
C PRO A 125 30.52 -34.38 -14.91
N ILE A 126 30.39 -34.40 -14.98
CA ILE A 126 30.70 -34.10 -15.33
C ILE A 126 31.27 -33.71 -15.76
N THR A 127 31.36 -33.94 -15.81
CA THR A 127 32.11 -33.88 -16.00
C THR A 127 32.73 -33.62 -16.44
N GLU A 128 32.69 -33.63 -16.47
CA GLU A 128 33.41 -33.71 -16.68
C GLU A 128 34.02 -33.95 -17.02
N GLU A 129 33.79 -34.23 -16.83
CA GLU A 129 34.49 -34.75 -17.02
C GLU A 129 34.86 -35.13 -17.54
N ASP A 130 34.56 -35.41 -17.41
CA ASP A 130 35.25 -35.91 -17.89
C ASP A 130 35.74 -35.60 -18.40
#